data_223cd6fe50ffef9a68e6679fcf3e8e4b
#
_entry.id   223cd6fe50ffef9a68e6679fcf3e8e4b
#
_cell.length_a   1.000
_cell.length_b   1.000
_cell.length_c   1.000
_cell.angle_alpha   90.00
_cell.angle_beta   90.00
_cell.angle_gamma   90.00
#
_symmetry.space_group_name_H-M   'P 1'
#
loop_
_entity.id
_entity.type
_entity.pdbx_description
1 polymer ?
#
loop_
_entity_poly.entity_id
_entity_poly.type
_entity_poly.pdbx_seq_one_letter_code
_entity_poly.pdbx_strand_id
1 'polypeptide(L)'
;MFAIAVDKAAMIFDMVEFASDGGCRSWNLRFCCAFQDWDIGIFDDFFAHISSKLPRGDDDTMIWQLNHSGVFNVRSFYFSLLAAPLVSFPWKSIWCVNVPKMVAFFLWTTARGGILTIDNLVKKNLPLVNWCCLCRCEEEIVDNLLIHCKYANTLWSEVLRLFGVQWVMPKNIVSLLSAWWNWLESHTSNVWNMVLVCLVWLIWKEHNARIFKETERLVDYVKSLLLRILFEWSRIWGVYALSFFVWIP
;
A
#
# COMPACT_ATOMS: atom_id res chain seq x y z
N MET A 1 -34.85 14.53 10.59
CA MET A 1 -34.76 15.75 11.40
C MET A 1 -34.56 17.01 10.56
N PHE A 2 -33.46 17.11 9.78
CA PHE A 2 -33.18 18.31 8.95
C PHE A 2 -34.33 18.74 8.03
N ALA A 3 -35.08 17.81 7.45
CA ALA A 3 -36.18 18.08 6.53
C ALA A 3 -37.34 18.83 7.18
N ILE A 4 -37.57 18.67 8.47
CA ILE A 4 -38.67 19.24 9.25
C ILE A 4 -38.25 20.39 10.16
N ALA A 5 -36.98 20.80 10.12
CA ALA A 5 -36.52 21.99 10.86
C ALA A 5 -37.08 23.26 10.23
N VAL A 6 -37.55 24.20 11.06
CA VAL A 6 -38.06 25.50 10.60
C VAL A 6 -36.96 26.35 10.00
N ASP A 7 -35.79 26.37 10.67
CA ASP A 7 -34.60 27.05 10.16
C ASP A 7 -33.48 26.03 9.90
N LYS A 8 -33.17 25.86 8.63
CA LYS A 8 -32.11 24.93 8.18
C LYS A 8 -30.71 25.54 8.20
N ALA A 9 -30.62 26.83 8.38
CA ALA A 9 -29.36 27.57 8.43
C ALA A 9 -28.97 27.99 9.86
N ALA A 10 -29.84 27.71 10.85
CA ALA A 10 -29.58 28.10 12.24
C ALA A 10 -28.32 27.44 12.79
N MET A 11 -27.53 28.22 13.48
CA MET A 11 -26.37 27.72 14.21
C MET A 11 -26.78 27.03 15.49
N ILE A 12 -25.97 26.11 16.03
CA ILE A 12 -26.26 25.43 17.28
C ILE A 12 -26.50 26.41 18.42
N PHE A 13 -25.75 27.49 18.47
CA PHE A 13 -25.91 28.57 19.48
C PHE A 13 -27.30 29.19 19.48
N ASP A 14 -27.90 29.38 18.30
CA ASP A 14 -29.25 29.99 18.13
C ASP A 14 -30.36 29.06 18.64
N MET A 15 -30.05 27.77 18.82
CA MET A 15 -30.98 26.74 19.25
C MET A 15 -30.92 26.48 20.77
N VAL A 16 -30.12 27.23 21.52
CA VAL A 16 -29.99 27.09 22.97
C VAL A 16 -30.60 28.27 23.67
N GLU A 17 -31.56 28.04 24.58
CA GLU A 17 -32.08 29.06 25.48
C GLU A 17 -31.28 29.12 26.77
N PHE A 18 -30.88 30.35 27.12
CA PHE A 18 -30.21 30.63 28.38
C PHE A 18 -31.26 31.16 29.37
N ALA A 19 -31.39 30.50 30.53
CA ALA A 19 -32.27 30.99 31.59
C ALA A 19 -31.74 32.31 32.18
N SER A 20 -32.61 33.24 32.41
CA SER A 20 -32.31 34.60 32.93
C SER A 20 -31.55 34.59 34.27
N ASP A 21 -31.59 33.51 35.02
CA ASP A 21 -30.99 33.36 36.35
C ASP A 21 -29.63 32.61 36.34
N GLY A 22 -29.02 32.46 35.17
CA GLY A 22 -27.69 31.82 35.05
C GLY A 22 -27.66 30.29 35.27
N GLY A 23 -28.83 29.64 35.36
CA GLY A 23 -28.93 28.24 35.80
C GLY A 23 -29.13 27.24 34.68
N CYS A 24 -30.26 27.09 34.11
CA CYS A 24 -30.53 25.93 33.23
C CYS A 24 -30.48 26.30 31.74
N ARG A 25 -29.69 25.61 30.94
CA ARG A 25 -29.70 25.69 29.50
C ARG A 25 -30.65 24.62 28.96
N SER A 26 -31.47 24.99 27.97
CA SER A 26 -32.37 24.07 27.30
C SER A 26 -32.31 24.23 25.79
N TRP A 27 -32.60 23.17 25.07
CA TRP A 27 -32.67 23.21 23.62
C TRP A 27 -34.01 23.82 23.17
N ASN A 28 -33.99 24.90 22.40
CA ASN A 28 -35.13 25.48 21.73
C ASN A 28 -35.19 25.05 20.27
N LEU A 29 -35.66 23.85 20.03
CA LEU A 29 -35.76 23.28 18.70
C LEU A 29 -37.16 23.56 18.13
N ARG A 30 -37.26 24.21 16.96
CA ARG A 30 -38.50 24.51 16.27
C ARG A 30 -38.65 23.64 15.03
N PHE A 31 -39.79 22.94 14.93
CA PHE A 31 -40.13 22.10 13.82
C PHE A 31 -41.35 22.65 13.08
N CYS A 32 -41.36 22.46 11.73
CA CYS A 32 -42.39 23.05 10.86
C CYS A 32 -43.69 22.25 10.84
N CYS A 33 -43.73 21.04 11.39
CA CYS A 33 -44.90 20.17 11.43
C CYS A 33 -45.01 19.42 12.77
N ALA A 34 -46.23 18.98 13.14
CA ALA A 34 -46.46 18.12 14.26
C ALA A 34 -45.87 16.75 14.00
N PHE A 35 -45.36 16.13 15.08
CA PHE A 35 -44.78 14.79 15.03
C PHE A 35 -45.88 13.74 14.80
N GLN A 36 -45.57 12.73 14.03
CA GLN A 36 -46.42 11.56 13.85
C GLN A 36 -45.93 10.43 14.81
N ASP A 37 -46.81 9.49 15.17
CA ASP A 37 -46.53 8.47 16.15
C ASP A 37 -45.32 7.59 15.79
N TRP A 38 -45.03 7.41 14.51
CA TRP A 38 -43.85 6.67 14.04
C TRP A 38 -42.52 7.44 14.11
N ASP A 39 -42.59 8.75 14.34
CA ASP A 39 -41.40 9.59 14.49
C ASP A 39 -40.88 9.65 15.93
N ILE A 40 -41.69 9.21 16.92
CA ILE A 40 -41.39 9.34 18.34
C ILE A 40 -40.05 8.69 18.71
N GLY A 41 -39.79 7.47 18.23
CA GLY A 41 -38.52 6.77 18.50
C GLY A 41 -37.28 7.50 17.97
N ILE A 42 -37.41 8.11 16.79
CA ILE A 42 -36.31 8.89 16.19
C ILE A 42 -36.05 10.17 16.95
N PHE A 43 -37.12 10.78 17.52
CA PHE A 43 -37.02 11.97 18.33
C PHE A 43 -36.40 11.67 19.68
N ASP A 44 -36.81 10.61 20.34
CA ASP A 44 -36.25 10.18 21.63
C ASP A 44 -34.75 9.91 21.53
N ASP A 45 -34.31 9.21 20.52
CA ASP A 45 -32.89 8.97 20.24
C ASP A 45 -32.13 10.26 19.96
N PHE A 46 -32.72 11.17 19.19
CA PHE A 46 -32.14 12.47 18.90
C PHE A 46 -32.01 13.32 20.16
N PHE A 47 -33.08 13.45 20.96
CA PHE A 47 -33.06 14.22 22.21
C PHE A 47 -32.11 13.61 23.23
N ALA A 48 -32.04 12.30 23.36
CA ALA A 48 -31.07 11.63 24.21
C ALA A 48 -29.64 11.99 23.77
N HIS A 49 -29.38 12.04 22.46
CA HIS A 49 -28.07 12.37 21.92
C HIS A 49 -27.66 13.83 22.18
N ILE A 50 -28.57 14.80 22.00
CA ILE A 50 -28.26 16.21 22.17
C ILE A 50 -28.30 16.67 23.61
N SER A 51 -29.12 16.05 24.48
CA SER A 51 -29.26 16.45 25.89
C SER A 51 -27.95 16.39 26.66
N SER A 52 -27.07 15.43 26.30
CA SER A 52 -25.74 15.29 26.91
C SER A 52 -24.70 16.29 26.34
N LYS A 53 -25.05 17.06 25.30
CA LYS A 53 -24.12 17.90 24.55
C LYS A 53 -24.49 19.37 24.54
N LEU A 54 -25.11 19.85 25.62
CA LEU A 54 -25.40 21.29 25.76
C LEU A 54 -24.08 22.09 25.66
N PRO A 55 -24.01 23.09 24.76
CA PRO A 55 -22.84 23.95 24.63
C PRO A 55 -22.54 24.65 25.96
N ARG A 56 -21.29 24.69 26.36
CA ARG A 56 -20.82 25.57 27.44
C ARG A 56 -20.69 26.95 26.86
N GLY A 57 -21.06 28.02 27.63
CA GLY A 57 -21.08 29.42 27.12
C GLY A 57 -19.70 30.04 26.86
N ASP A 58 -18.65 29.22 26.77
CA ASP A 58 -17.29 29.61 26.43
C ASP A 58 -17.14 29.63 24.91
N ASP A 59 -16.21 30.42 24.40
CA ASP A 59 -15.89 30.44 22.95
C ASP A 59 -15.52 29.07 22.46
N ASP A 60 -15.96 28.73 21.25
CA ASP A 60 -15.61 27.46 20.60
C ASP A 60 -14.11 27.37 20.40
N THR A 61 -13.51 26.34 20.96
CA THR A 61 -12.09 26.09 20.81
C THR A 61 -11.87 24.80 20.03
N MET A 62 -11.04 24.88 18.99
CA MET A 62 -10.66 23.72 18.21
C MET A 62 -9.61 22.90 18.97
N ILE A 63 -9.99 21.70 19.44
CA ILE A 63 -9.09 20.82 20.16
C ILE A 63 -8.56 19.74 19.22
N TRP A 64 -7.23 19.64 19.14
CA TRP A 64 -6.56 18.61 18.39
C TRP A 64 -6.48 17.31 19.20
N GLN A 65 -7.29 16.31 18.83
CA GLN A 65 -7.44 15.06 19.60
C GLN A 65 -6.22 14.11 19.51
N LEU A 66 -5.31 14.31 18.58
CA LEU A 66 -4.19 13.40 18.33
C LEU A 66 -2.97 13.65 19.21
N ASN A 67 -3.04 14.60 20.15
CA ASN A 67 -2.00 14.79 21.15
C ASN A 67 -2.64 15.24 22.49
N HIS A 68 -1.92 15.03 23.58
CA HIS A 68 -2.38 15.39 24.91
C HIS A 68 -2.48 16.90 25.17
N SER A 69 -1.79 17.71 24.37
CA SER A 69 -1.81 19.17 24.55
C SER A 69 -3.04 19.84 23.96
N GLY A 70 -3.85 19.12 23.15
CA GLY A 70 -5.01 19.69 22.46
C GLY A 70 -4.65 20.68 21.34
N VAL A 71 -3.37 20.98 21.12
CA VAL A 71 -2.91 21.96 20.12
C VAL A 71 -2.50 21.24 18.84
N PHE A 72 -2.89 21.78 17.68
CA PHE A 72 -2.49 21.25 16.38
C PHE A 72 -0.97 21.17 16.24
N ASN A 73 -0.50 20.04 15.82
CA ASN A 73 0.90 19.79 15.51
C ASN A 73 1.01 19.06 14.17
N VAL A 74 1.79 19.59 13.25
CA VAL A 74 2.02 19.02 11.90
C VAL A 74 2.52 17.59 11.97
N ARG A 75 3.37 17.27 12.95
CA ARG A 75 3.90 15.92 13.13
C ARG A 75 2.81 14.91 13.50
N SER A 76 1.92 15.25 14.44
CA SER A 76 0.82 14.38 14.84
C SER A 76 -0.21 14.21 13.72
N PHE A 77 -0.46 15.27 12.93
CA PHE A 77 -1.28 15.19 11.72
C PHE A 77 -0.67 14.28 10.66
N TYR A 78 0.61 14.44 10.38
CA TYR A 78 1.34 13.58 9.44
C TYR A 78 1.29 12.11 9.86
N PHE A 79 1.50 11.81 11.14
CA PHE A 79 1.38 10.43 11.63
C PHE A 79 -0.04 9.87 11.58
N SER A 80 -1.07 10.70 11.72
CA SER A 80 -2.45 10.24 11.56
C SER A 80 -2.82 9.92 10.12
N LEU A 81 -2.27 10.67 9.17
CA LEU A 81 -2.40 10.39 7.74
C LEU A 81 -1.64 9.12 7.33
N LEU A 82 -0.55 8.83 8.01
CA LEU A 82 0.17 7.56 7.92
C LEU A 82 -0.56 6.48 8.75
N ALA A 83 -1.90 6.41 8.70
CA ALA A 83 -2.66 5.33 9.32
C ALA A 83 -1.89 4.03 9.07
N ALA A 84 -1.34 3.43 10.15
CA ALA A 84 -0.30 2.43 10.10
C ALA A 84 -0.66 1.37 9.05
N PRO A 85 0.08 1.21 7.95
CA PRO A 85 -0.22 0.16 7.02
C PRO A 85 -0.08 -1.13 7.81
N LEU A 86 -1.09 -2.00 7.76
CA LEU A 86 -1.09 -3.33 8.37
C LEU A 86 0.14 -4.15 7.96
N VAL A 87 0.81 -3.74 6.89
CA VAL A 87 2.08 -4.30 6.41
C VAL A 87 3.13 -3.20 6.44
N SER A 88 4.15 -3.37 7.27
CA SER A 88 5.33 -2.49 7.28
C SER A 88 5.97 -2.49 5.89
N PHE A 89 6.24 -1.30 5.35
CA PHE A 89 6.91 -1.19 4.05
C PHE A 89 8.29 -1.87 4.09
N PRO A 90 8.65 -2.69 3.10
CA PRO A 90 9.83 -3.57 3.15
C PRO A 90 11.14 -2.82 2.83
N TRP A 91 11.49 -1.82 3.64
CA TRP A 91 12.68 -0.99 3.44
C TRP A 91 13.99 -1.78 3.33
N LYS A 92 14.12 -2.79 4.19
CA LYS A 92 15.35 -3.59 4.26
C LYS A 92 15.58 -4.38 2.97
N SER A 93 14.54 -5.02 2.46
CA SER A 93 14.58 -5.80 1.21
C SER A 93 14.90 -4.96 -0.02
N ILE A 94 14.70 -3.63 0.06
CA ILE A 94 14.93 -2.70 -1.04
C ILE A 94 16.31 -2.02 -0.92
N TRP A 95 16.62 -1.47 0.26
CA TRP A 95 17.76 -0.57 0.43
C TRP A 95 18.98 -1.18 1.13
N CYS A 96 18.79 -2.32 1.85
CA CYS A 96 19.90 -2.99 2.51
C CYS A 96 20.49 -4.14 1.67
N VAL A 97 20.00 -4.37 0.46
CA VAL A 97 20.53 -5.37 -0.46
C VAL A 97 21.69 -4.77 -1.26
N ASN A 98 22.75 -5.54 -1.41
CA ASN A 98 23.93 -5.17 -2.18
C ASN A 98 23.68 -5.29 -3.70
N VAL A 99 23.01 -4.30 -4.26
CA VAL A 99 22.65 -4.24 -5.70
C VAL A 99 22.87 -2.80 -6.22
N PRO A 100 22.97 -2.61 -7.53
CA PRO A 100 23.06 -1.27 -8.11
C PRO A 100 21.89 -0.38 -7.67
N LYS A 101 22.18 0.87 -7.32
CA LYS A 101 21.17 1.84 -6.81
C LYS A 101 19.97 2.01 -7.74
N MET A 102 20.19 1.94 -9.05
CA MET A 102 19.12 2.01 -10.06
C MET A 102 18.13 0.84 -9.91
N VAL A 103 18.62 -0.35 -9.61
CA VAL A 103 17.78 -1.55 -9.42
C VAL A 103 17.02 -1.46 -8.09
N ALA A 104 17.66 -0.98 -7.03
CA ALA A 104 16.98 -0.72 -5.75
C ALA A 104 15.86 0.33 -5.90
N PHE A 105 16.11 1.41 -6.65
CA PHE A 105 15.10 2.43 -6.95
C PHE A 105 13.94 1.87 -7.77
N PHE A 106 14.22 1.04 -8.77
CA PHE A 106 13.18 0.34 -9.52
C PHE A 106 12.32 -0.52 -8.59
N LEU A 107 12.94 -1.30 -7.70
CA LEU A 107 12.21 -2.13 -6.74
C LEU A 107 11.35 -1.31 -5.77
N TRP A 108 11.85 -0.14 -5.34
CA TRP A 108 11.07 0.81 -4.54
C TRP A 108 9.85 1.33 -5.30
N THR A 109 10.02 1.70 -6.57
CA THR A 109 8.91 2.12 -7.44
C THR A 109 7.91 1.00 -7.65
N THR A 110 8.39 -0.22 -7.83
CA THR A 110 7.58 -1.44 -7.96
C THR A 110 6.74 -1.69 -6.71
N ALA A 111 7.35 -1.61 -5.52
CA ALA A 111 6.66 -1.79 -4.23
C ALA A 111 5.57 -0.74 -3.98
N ARG A 112 5.66 0.42 -4.63
CA ARG A 112 4.63 1.46 -4.62
C ARG A 112 3.61 1.35 -5.76
N GLY A 113 3.70 0.29 -6.57
CA GLY A 113 2.83 0.10 -7.74
C GLY A 113 3.03 1.12 -8.85
N GLY A 114 4.18 1.83 -8.87
CA GLY A 114 4.44 2.98 -9.75
C GLY A 114 5.12 2.65 -11.07
N ILE A 115 5.44 1.37 -11.37
CA ILE A 115 6.02 1.00 -12.66
C ILE A 115 4.96 1.06 -13.77
N LEU A 116 5.41 1.31 -15.00
CA LEU A 116 4.53 1.54 -16.16
C LEU A 116 4.02 0.23 -16.76
N THR A 117 3.23 -0.51 -15.99
CA THR A 117 2.41 -1.62 -16.48
C THR A 117 1.19 -1.09 -17.23
N ILE A 118 0.57 -1.92 -18.07
CA ILE A 118 -0.55 -1.48 -18.91
C ILE A 118 -1.71 -0.98 -18.05
N ASP A 119 -2.02 -1.60 -16.92
CA ASP A 119 -3.06 -1.12 -16.00
C ASP A 119 -2.76 0.30 -15.48
N ASN A 120 -1.50 0.61 -15.19
CA ASN A 120 -1.08 1.95 -14.77
C ASN A 120 -1.10 2.97 -15.91
N LEU A 121 -0.85 2.54 -17.13
CA LEU A 121 -0.99 3.38 -18.32
C LEU A 121 -2.47 3.67 -18.62
N VAL A 122 -3.34 2.68 -18.50
CA VAL A 122 -4.81 2.86 -18.63
C VAL A 122 -5.34 3.84 -17.57
N LYS A 123 -4.89 3.73 -16.31
CA LYS A 123 -5.23 4.72 -15.25
C LYS A 123 -4.77 6.15 -15.57
N LYS A 124 -3.78 6.29 -16.46
CA LYS A 124 -3.32 7.59 -16.99
C LYS A 124 -4.03 8.01 -18.28
N ASN A 125 -5.19 7.42 -18.57
CA ASN A 125 -6.03 7.68 -19.74
C ASN A 125 -5.40 7.32 -21.09
N LEU A 126 -4.46 6.37 -21.12
CA LEU A 126 -3.97 5.81 -22.38
C LEU A 126 -4.90 4.65 -22.80
N PRO A 127 -5.52 4.70 -23.99
CA PRO A 127 -6.47 3.66 -24.44
C PRO A 127 -5.71 2.40 -24.91
N LEU A 128 -5.24 1.60 -23.95
CA LEU A 128 -4.52 0.36 -24.21
C LEU A 128 -5.37 -0.84 -23.80
N VAL A 129 -5.26 -1.93 -24.55
CA VAL A 129 -5.83 -3.21 -24.16
C VAL A 129 -4.95 -3.82 -23.07
N ASN A 130 -5.50 -4.06 -21.89
CA ASN A 130 -4.75 -4.60 -20.77
C ASN A 130 -4.51 -6.10 -20.92
N TRP A 131 -3.35 -6.43 -21.46
CA TRP A 131 -2.94 -7.81 -21.73
C TRP A 131 -1.46 -8.02 -21.46
N CYS A 132 -1.12 -8.99 -20.64
CA CYS A 132 0.27 -9.27 -20.26
C CYS A 132 1.10 -9.70 -21.48
N CYS A 133 2.12 -8.93 -21.83
CA CYS A 133 3.00 -9.23 -22.98
C CYS A 133 3.90 -10.46 -22.75
N LEU A 134 4.10 -10.90 -21.51
CA LEU A 134 4.93 -12.07 -21.20
C LEU A 134 4.18 -13.39 -21.39
N CYS A 135 2.98 -13.53 -20.88
CA CYS A 135 2.20 -14.77 -20.92
C CYS A 135 1.07 -14.75 -21.95
N ARG A 136 0.60 -13.57 -22.37
CA ARG A 136 -0.54 -13.38 -23.30
C ARG A 136 -1.83 -14.09 -22.85
N CYS A 137 -2.02 -14.25 -21.52
CA CYS A 137 -3.15 -14.99 -20.95
C CYS A 137 -3.99 -14.18 -19.99
N GLU A 138 -3.42 -13.18 -19.33
CA GLU A 138 -4.03 -12.46 -18.22
C GLU A 138 -3.75 -10.95 -18.33
N GLU A 139 -4.43 -10.17 -17.49
CA GLU A 139 -4.21 -8.73 -17.40
C GLU A 139 -2.79 -8.41 -16.88
N GLU A 140 -2.23 -7.32 -17.38
CA GLU A 140 -0.92 -6.84 -16.95
C GLU A 140 -1.08 -5.85 -15.78
N ILE A 141 -1.02 -6.40 -14.58
CA ILE A 141 -0.85 -5.66 -13.33
C ILE A 141 0.51 -5.99 -12.73
N VAL A 142 1.02 -5.15 -11.83
CA VAL A 142 2.36 -5.32 -11.24
C VAL A 142 2.58 -6.71 -10.66
N ASP A 143 1.63 -7.19 -9.85
CA ASP A 143 1.74 -8.47 -9.16
C ASP A 143 1.65 -9.66 -10.11
N ASN A 144 0.76 -9.57 -11.11
CA ASN A 144 0.67 -10.60 -12.14
C ASN A 144 1.96 -10.66 -12.97
N LEU A 145 2.38 -9.53 -13.53
CA LEU A 145 3.57 -9.45 -14.38
C LEU A 145 4.83 -10.03 -13.70
N LEU A 146 5.04 -9.68 -12.42
CA LEU A 146 6.30 -9.98 -11.72
C LEU A 146 6.28 -11.28 -10.93
N ILE A 147 5.09 -11.80 -10.56
CA ILE A 147 4.96 -12.97 -9.68
C ILE A 147 4.16 -14.09 -10.33
N HIS A 148 2.92 -13.79 -10.78
CA HIS A 148 1.92 -14.82 -11.07
C HIS A 148 1.83 -15.21 -12.55
N CYS A 149 2.19 -14.32 -13.45
CA CYS A 149 2.13 -14.63 -14.88
C CYS A 149 2.94 -15.90 -15.18
N LYS A 150 2.45 -16.72 -16.10
CA LYS A 150 3.03 -18.04 -16.42
C LYS A 150 4.56 -17.99 -16.67
N TYR A 151 5.03 -16.95 -17.37
CA TYR A 151 6.45 -16.77 -17.64
C TYR A 151 7.24 -16.47 -16.35
N ALA A 152 6.77 -15.52 -15.53
CA ALA A 152 7.40 -15.17 -14.27
C ALA A 152 7.38 -16.35 -13.30
N ASN A 153 6.26 -17.06 -13.19
CA ASN A 153 6.11 -18.24 -12.32
C ASN A 153 7.09 -19.36 -12.70
N THR A 154 7.31 -19.60 -14.00
CA THR A 154 8.32 -20.58 -14.46
C THR A 154 9.72 -20.17 -14.01
N LEU A 155 10.09 -18.88 -14.15
CA LEU A 155 11.38 -18.38 -13.67
C LEU A 155 11.53 -18.51 -12.15
N TRP A 156 10.50 -18.17 -11.38
CA TRP A 156 10.50 -18.36 -9.93
C TRP A 156 10.68 -19.80 -9.53
N SER A 157 9.95 -20.72 -10.16
CA SER A 157 10.04 -22.14 -9.88
C SER A 157 11.43 -22.70 -10.16
N GLU A 158 12.06 -22.28 -11.27
CA GLU A 158 13.43 -22.69 -11.61
C GLU A 158 14.45 -22.15 -10.60
N VAL A 159 14.29 -20.89 -10.17
CA VAL A 159 15.19 -20.28 -9.17
C VAL A 159 15.04 -20.98 -7.81
N LEU A 160 13.81 -21.17 -7.33
CA LEU A 160 13.56 -21.84 -6.06
C LEU A 160 14.10 -23.30 -6.08
N ARG A 161 13.98 -24.00 -7.21
CA ARG A 161 14.54 -25.33 -7.41
C ARG A 161 16.07 -25.33 -7.32
N LEU A 162 16.74 -24.33 -7.89
CA LEU A 162 18.20 -24.20 -7.78
C LEU A 162 18.67 -24.03 -6.33
N PHE A 163 17.86 -23.34 -5.51
CA PHE A 163 18.15 -23.14 -4.10
C PHE A 163 17.66 -24.28 -3.20
N GLY A 164 16.96 -25.28 -3.75
CA GLY A 164 16.34 -26.36 -2.99
C GLY A 164 15.24 -25.89 -2.04
N VAL A 165 14.62 -24.75 -2.32
CA VAL A 165 13.62 -24.12 -1.48
C VAL A 165 12.22 -24.41 -2.00
N GLN A 166 11.33 -24.87 -1.11
CA GLN A 166 9.90 -24.93 -1.37
C GLN A 166 9.25 -23.66 -0.83
N TRP A 167 8.59 -22.91 -1.71
CA TRP A 167 8.03 -21.61 -1.38
C TRP A 167 6.64 -21.43 -1.98
N VAL A 168 5.72 -20.91 -1.18
CA VAL A 168 4.40 -20.47 -1.66
C VAL A 168 4.45 -18.99 -1.99
N MET A 169 4.22 -18.64 -3.26
CA MET A 169 4.29 -17.25 -3.70
C MET A 169 3.22 -16.39 -3.02
N PRO A 170 3.58 -15.28 -2.38
CA PRO A 170 2.64 -14.32 -1.82
C PRO A 170 1.79 -13.63 -2.89
N LYS A 171 0.64 -13.11 -2.47
CA LYS A 171 -0.33 -12.47 -3.36
C LYS A 171 0.22 -11.23 -4.09
N ASN A 172 1.10 -10.46 -3.44
CA ASN A 172 1.60 -9.21 -3.98
C ASN A 172 3.10 -9.02 -3.72
N ILE A 173 3.70 -8.09 -4.47
CA ILE A 173 5.14 -7.83 -4.43
C ILE A 173 5.61 -7.32 -3.06
N VAL A 174 4.81 -6.55 -2.32
CA VAL A 174 5.17 -6.03 -1.00
C VAL A 174 5.29 -7.16 0.01
N SER A 175 4.32 -8.08 -0.01
CA SER A 175 4.35 -9.28 0.83
C SER A 175 5.52 -10.20 0.47
N LEU A 176 5.84 -10.34 -0.83
CA LEU A 176 7.00 -11.09 -1.30
C LEU A 176 8.30 -10.50 -0.76
N LEU A 177 8.49 -9.19 -0.89
CA LEU A 177 9.66 -8.48 -0.39
C LEU A 177 9.82 -8.62 1.12
N SER A 178 8.72 -8.53 1.87
CA SER A 178 8.72 -8.65 3.33
C SER A 178 9.05 -10.06 3.80
N ALA A 179 8.47 -11.08 3.16
CA ALA A 179 8.66 -12.48 3.53
C ALA A 179 10.04 -13.03 3.09
N TRP A 180 10.60 -12.49 2.01
CA TRP A 180 11.87 -12.95 1.45
C TRP A 180 13.09 -12.52 2.27
N TRP A 181 13.00 -11.38 2.95
CA TRP A 181 14.14 -10.76 3.63
C TRP A 181 14.72 -11.66 4.73
N ASN A 182 16.02 -12.00 4.57
CA ASN A 182 16.79 -12.82 5.51
C ASN A 182 16.14 -14.18 5.88
N TRP A 183 15.34 -14.73 4.98
CA TRP A 183 14.70 -16.03 5.20
C TRP A 183 15.71 -17.18 5.29
N LEU A 184 16.83 -17.10 4.57
CA LEU A 184 17.97 -18.01 4.72
C LEU A 184 18.97 -17.48 5.75
N GLU A 185 19.60 -18.38 6.49
CA GLU A 185 20.55 -18.04 7.56
C GLU A 185 21.80 -17.29 7.07
N SER A 186 22.50 -16.60 7.97
CA SER A 186 23.38 -15.44 7.81
C SER A 186 24.38 -15.41 6.65
N HIS A 187 25.00 -16.53 6.24
CA HIS A 187 26.04 -16.51 5.20
C HIS A 187 25.50 -16.56 3.77
N THR A 188 24.33 -17.15 3.57
CA THR A 188 23.65 -17.24 2.27
C THR A 188 22.64 -16.12 2.06
N SER A 189 22.23 -15.43 3.11
CA SER A 189 21.14 -14.45 3.07
C SER A 189 21.46 -13.26 2.16
N ASN A 190 22.71 -12.84 2.04
CA ASN A 190 23.09 -11.75 1.14
C ASN A 190 22.85 -12.10 -0.33
N VAL A 191 23.28 -13.28 -0.78
CA VAL A 191 23.03 -13.74 -2.15
C VAL A 191 21.53 -13.99 -2.36
N TRP A 192 20.88 -14.60 -1.38
CA TRP A 192 19.44 -14.84 -1.41
C TRP A 192 18.63 -13.55 -1.60
N ASN A 193 18.96 -12.50 -0.83
CA ASN A 193 18.32 -11.20 -0.98
C ASN A 193 18.58 -10.58 -2.37
N MET A 194 19.77 -10.77 -2.93
CA MET A 194 20.10 -10.32 -4.30
C MET A 194 19.27 -11.06 -5.36
N VAL A 195 18.99 -12.36 -5.17
CA VAL A 195 18.22 -13.18 -6.13
C VAL A 195 16.88 -12.59 -6.43
N LEU A 196 16.10 -12.26 -5.40
CA LEU A 196 14.78 -11.66 -5.58
C LEU A 196 14.85 -10.38 -6.40
N VAL A 197 15.75 -9.47 -6.00
CA VAL A 197 15.89 -8.17 -6.65
C VAL A 197 16.32 -8.32 -8.11
N CYS A 198 17.28 -9.21 -8.36
CA CYS A 198 17.78 -9.51 -9.70
C CYS A 198 16.69 -10.12 -10.59
N LEU A 199 15.92 -11.07 -10.06
CA LEU A 199 14.87 -11.74 -10.83
C LEU A 199 13.75 -10.79 -11.22
N VAL A 200 13.24 -10.00 -10.26
CA VAL A 200 12.22 -8.98 -10.53
C VAL A 200 12.71 -7.97 -11.58
N TRP A 201 13.96 -7.54 -11.48
CA TRP A 201 14.59 -6.67 -12.46
C TRP A 201 14.70 -7.31 -13.86
N LEU A 202 15.05 -8.58 -13.94
CA LEU A 202 15.16 -9.30 -15.20
C LEU A 202 13.80 -9.53 -15.87
N ILE A 203 12.76 -9.87 -15.10
CA ILE A 203 11.40 -9.98 -15.62
C ILE A 203 10.95 -8.64 -16.22
N TRP A 204 11.21 -7.53 -15.52
CA TRP A 204 10.92 -6.19 -16.02
C TRP A 204 11.72 -5.85 -17.30
N LYS A 205 12.99 -6.22 -17.35
CA LYS A 205 13.82 -6.03 -18.57
C LYS A 205 13.31 -6.85 -19.74
N GLU A 206 12.82 -8.06 -19.50
CA GLU A 206 12.23 -8.90 -20.55
C GLU A 206 10.91 -8.30 -21.03
N HIS A 207 10.05 -7.82 -20.12
CA HIS A 207 8.84 -7.08 -20.45
C HIS A 207 9.16 -5.90 -21.39
N ASN A 208 10.11 -5.06 -21.02
CA ASN A 208 10.52 -3.91 -21.85
C ASN A 208 11.16 -4.34 -23.19
N ALA A 209 11.88 -5.46 -23.21
CA ALA A 209 12.46 -5.95 -24.47
C ALA A 209 11.37 -6.42 -25.45
N ARG A 210 10.30 -7.03 -24.96
CA ARG A 210 9.17 -7.45 -25.81
C ARG A 210 8.37 -6.26 -26.32
N ILE A 211 8.13 -5.26 -25.48
CA ILE A 211 7.33 -4.08 -25.88
C ILE A 211 8.10 -3.17 -26.82
N PHE A 212 9.38 -2.86 -26.52
CA PHE A 212 10.11 -1.81 -27.21
C PHE A 212 11.12 -2.31 -28.24
N LYS A 213 11.48 -3.61 -28.21
CA LYS A 213 12.51 -4.19 -29.08
C LYS A 213 12.03 -5.41 -29.84
N GLU A 214 10.76 -5.79 -29.65
CA GLU A 214 10.17 -7.00 -30.26
C GLU A 214 11.03 -8.27 -30.05
N THR A 215 11.76 -8.33 -28.93
CA THR A 215 12.70 -9.41 -28.63
C THR A 215 12.13 -10.27 -27.52
N GLU A 216 11.88 -11.54 -27.81
CA GLU A 216 11.46 -12.54 -26.82
C GLU A 216 12.65 -13.44 -26.47
N ARG A 217 12.90 -13.62 -25.17
CA ARG A 217 13.94 -14.50 -24.65
C ARG A 217 13.33 -15.71 -23.99
N LEU A 218 13.97 -16.85 -24.21
CA LEU A 218 13.60 -18.10 -23.54
C LEU A 218 13.95 -18.03 -22.04
N VAL A 219 13.20 -18.77 -21.23
CA VAL A 219 13.39 -18.88 -19.77
C VAL A 219 14.85 -19.28 -19.44
N ASP A 220 15.43 -20.23 -20.17
CA ASP A 220 16.81 -20.69 -19.94
C ASP A 220 17.85 -19.59 -20.18
N TYR A 221 17.63 -18.73 -21.15
CA TYR A 221 18.49 -17.58 -21.37
C TYR A 221 18.43 -16.60 -20.19
N VAL A 222 17.22 -16.28 -19.71
CA VAL A 222 17.04 -15.35 -18.57
C VAL A 222 17.61 -15.95 -17.29
N LYS A 223 17.49 -17.25 -17.10
CA LYS A 223 18.10 -17.99 -15.99
C LYS A 223 19.64 -17.91 -16.03
N SER A 224 20.25 -18.14 -17.20
CA SER A 224 21.70 -18.01 -17.37
C SER A 224 22.17 -16.57 -17.12
N LEU A 225 21.39 -15.60 -17.56
CA LEU A 225 21.65 -14.18 -17.31
C LEU A 225 21.53 -13.82 -15.82
N LEU A 226 20.55 -14.38 -15.11
CA LEU A 226 20.39 -14.22 -13.67
C LEU A 226 21.66 -14.68 -12.94
N LEU A 227 22.12 -15.89 -13.22
CA LEU A 227 23.31 -16.47 -12.58
C LEU A 227 24.56 -15.62 -12.85
N ARG A 228 24.74 -15.15 -14.08
CA ARG A 228 25.85 -14.28 -14.44
C ARG A 228 25.79 -12.94 -13.68
N ILE A 229 24.63 -12.31 -13.61
CA ILE A 229 24.48 -11.04 -12.88
C ILE A 229 24.70 -11.22 -11.38
N LEU A 230 24.18 -12.29 -10.80
CA LEU A 230 24.41 -12.61 -9.38
C LEU A 230 25.89 -12.82 -9.09
N PHE A 231 26.61 -13.53 -9.97
CA PHE A 231 28.06 -13.71 -9.86
C PHE A 231 28.79 -12.36 -9.93
N GLU A 232 28.46 -11.50 -10.90
CA GLU A 232 29.05 -10.17 -11.04
C GLU A 232 28.79 -9.29 -9.80
N TRP A 233 27.55 -9.27 -9.33
CA TRP A 233 27.20 -8.49 -8.15
C TRP A 233 27.87 -9.03 -6.89
N SER A 234 27.91 -10.34 -6.68
CA SER A 234 28.58 -10.95 -5.54
C SER A 234 30.07 -10.59 -5.51
N ARG A 235 30.72 -10.59 -6.67
CA ARG A 235 32.12 -10.19 -6.83
C ARG A 235 32.36 -8.71 -6.49
N ILE A 236 31.51 -7.82 -7.02
CA ILE A 236 31.63 -6.37 -6.81
C ILE A 236 31.46 -6.01 -5.32
N TRP A 237 30.50 -6.65 -4.66
CA TRP A 237 30.17 -6.34 -3.27
C TRP A 237 30.89 -7.21 -2.24
N GLY A 238 31.84 -8.06 -2.66
CA GLY A 238 32.63 -8.90 -1.77
C GLY A 238 31.81 -9.96 -1.03
N VAL A 239 30.64 -10.34 -1.58
CA VAL A 239 29.75 -11.34 -0.99
C VAL A 239 30.16 -12.70 -1.54
N TYR A 240 31.17 -13.32 -0.94
CA TYR A 240 31.68 -14.62 -1.37
C TYR A 240 30.85 -15.77 -0.77
N ALA A 241 29.85 -16.21 -1.49
CA ALA A 241 29.24 -17.52 -1.27
C ALA A 241 29.87 -18.55 -2.22
N LEU A 242 31.15 -18.88 -1.98
CA LEU A 242 31.89 -19.86 -2.80
C LEU A 242 31.17 -21.21 -2.92
N SER A 243 30.42 -21.63 -1.91
CA SER A 243 29.60 -22.85 -1.96
C SER A 243 28.39 -22.75 -2.90
N PHE A 244 27.97 -21.54 -3.27
CA PHE A 244 26.76 -21.32 -4.07
C PHE A 244 27.00 -21.53 -5.58
N PHE A 245 28.21 -21.18 -6.05
CA PHE A 245 28.56 -21.28 -7.48
C PHE A 245 29.19 -22.63 -7.86
N VAL A 246 29.53 -23.46 -6.89
CA VAL A 246 30.09 -24.82 -7.14
C VAL A 246 29.01 -25.79 -7.64
N TRP A 247 27.72 -25.50 -7.42
CA TRP A 247 26.60 -26.35 -7.83
C TRP A 247 25.93 -25.95 -9.13
N ILE A 248 26.51 -24.99 -9.86
CA ILE A 248 25.99 -24.57 -11.17
C ILE A 248 26.79 -25.34 -12.23
N PRO A 249 26.14 -26.29 -12.97
CA PRO A 249 26.79 -27.01 -14.05
C PRO A 249 27.10 -26.09 -15.23
#